data_31bb0360a6e28ddc0a14e7e1d3ca7aad
#
_entry.id   31bb0360a6e28ddc0a14e7e1d3ca7aad
#
_cell.length_a   1.000
_cell.length_b   1.000
_cell.length_c   1.000
_cell.angle_alpha   90.00
_cell.angle_beta   90.00
_cell.angle_gamma   90.00
#
_symmetry.space_group_name_H-M   'P 1'
#
loop_
_entity.id
_entity.type
_entity.pdbx_description
1 polymer ?
#
loop_
_entity_poly.entity_id
_entity_poly.type
_entity_poly.pdbx_seq_one_letter_code
_entity_poly.pdbx_strand_id
1 'polypeptide(L)'
;MQKLRMAFFAVATMLMTAVPTLAQTAAADNVESVNKYKAIAAGLGFALAAALAAIGQSRVAAAAAEGVARNPGAGARIQTLMILGLVFIETLVLFTLVIVFAKL
;
A
#
# COMPACT_ATOMS: atom_id res chain seq x y z
N MET A 1 -20.29 -9.99 -16.75
CA MET A 1 -19.97 -9.71 -15.34
C MET A 1 -19.93 -10.98 -14.48
N GLN A 2 -20.86 -11.91 -14.65
CA GLN A 2 -20.92 -13.15 -13.85
C GLN A 2 -19.70 -14.08 -14.07
N LYS A 3 -19.25 -14.21 -15.32
CA LYS A 3 -18.05 -15.00 -15.66
C LYS A 3 -16.77 -14.43 -15.04
N LEU A 4 -16.64 -13.09 -14.97
CA LEU A 4 -15.50 -12.42 -14.35
C LEU A 4 -15.48 -12.62 -12.83
N ARG A 5 -16.65 -12.56 -12.19
CA ARG A 5 -16.79 -12.83 -10.75
C ARG A 5 -16.44 -14.28 -10.42
N MET A 6 -16.93 -15.24 -11.24
CA MET A 6 -16.59 -16.66 -11.05
C MET A 6 -15.09 -16.92 -11.25
N ALA A 7 -14.46 -16.30 -12.26
CA ALA A 7 -13.03 -16.42 -12.46
C ALA A 7 -12.24 -15.83 -11.28
N PHE A 8 -12.65 -14.69 -10.72
CA PHE A 8 -12.04 -14.09 -9.55
C PHE A 8 -12.12 -15.03 -8.32
N PHE A 9 -13.30 -15.58 -8.04
CA PHE A 9 -13.47 -16.50 -6.91
C PHE A 9 -12.70 -17.83 -7.12
N ALA A 10 -12.62 -18.33 -8.35
CA ALA A 10 -11.85 -19.53 -8.67
C ALA A 10 -10.34 -19.30 -8.43
N VAL A 11 -9.80 -18.16 -8.84
CA VAL A 11 -8.40 -17.78 -8.59
C VAL A 11 -8.15 -17.57 -7.10
N ALA A 12 -9.06 -16.91 -6.38
CA ALA A 12 -8.94 -16.67 -4.96
C ALA A 12 -8.96 -17.98 -4.15
N THR A 13 -9.85 -18.92 -4.50
CA THR A 13 -9.88 -20.25 -3.85
C THR A 13 -8.64 -21.09 -4.18
N MET A 14 -8.12 -21.00 -5.41
CA MET A 14 -6.88 -21.67 -5.81
C MET A 14 -5.67 -21.15 -5.02
N LEU A 15 -5.58 -19.84 -4.82
CA LEU A 15 -4.55 -19.21 -4.00
C LEU A 15 -4.67 -19.62 -2.53
N MET A 16 -5.87 -19.64 -1.99
CA MET A 16 -6.13 -20.04 -0.60
C MET A 16 -5.81 -21.52 -0.32
N THR A 17 -5.99 -22.40 -1.28
CA THR A 17 -5.66 -23.83 -1.13
C THR A 17 -4.18 -24.14 -1.37
N ALA A 18 -3.46 -23.31 -2.12
CA ALA A 18 -2.03 -23.47 -2.37
C ALA A 18 -1.15 -23.10 -1.15
N VAL A 19 -1.59 -22.13 -0.35
CA VAL A 19 -0.83 -21.64 0.82
C VAL A 19 -0.52 -22.72 1.86
N PRO A 20 -1.47 -23.55 2.33
CA PRO A 20 -1.17 -24.59 3.32
C PRO A 20 -0.27 -25.71 2.78
N THR A 21 -0.32 -25.99 1.48
CA THR A 21 0.53 -27.04 0.86
C THR A 21 1.99 -26.60 0.81
N LEU A 22 2.25 -25.31 0.59
CA LEU A 22 3.59 -24.74 0.63
C LEU A 22 4.14 -24.67 2.07
N ALA A 23 3.27 -24.46 3.05
CA ALA A 23 3.66 -24.43 4.46
C ALA A 23 4.04 -25.81 5.02
N GLN A 24 3.47 -26.89 4.49
CA GLN A 24 3.76 -28.25 4.95
C GLN A 24 5.07 -28.84 4.42
N THR A 25 5.62 -28.27 3.34
CA THR A 25 6.89 -28.72 2.76
C THR A 25 8.10 -27.91 3.26
N ALA A 26 7.87 -26.91 4.12
CA ALA A 26 8.95 -26.12 4.69
C ALA A 26 9.74 -26.96 5.71
N ALA A 27 11.03 -27.17 5.45
CA ALA A 27 11.97 -27.65 6.46
C ALA A 27 11.91 -26.74 7.69
N ALA A 28 12.19 -27.30 8.88
CA ALA A 28 12.16 -26.53 10.14
C ALA A 28 12.80 -25.14 9.97
N ASP A 29 12.04 -24.10 10.33
CA ASP A 29 12.49 -22.72 10.20
C ASP A 29 13.80 -22.51 10.96
N ASN A 30 14.83 -22.11 10.23
CA ASN A 30 16.08 -21.61 10.81
C ASN A 30 16.11 -20.08 10.74
N VAL A 31 17.06 -19.47 11.42
CA VAL A 31 17.19 -18.00 11.49
C VAL A 31 17.27 -17.36 10.08
N GLU A 32 17.91 -18.05 9.14
CA GLU A 32 18.07 -17.55 7.77
C GLU A 32 16.74 -17.57 7.00
N SER A 33 15.94 -18.64 7.13
CA SER A 33 14.61 -18.71 6.49
C SER A 33 13.65 -17.67 7.09
N VAL A 34 13.67 -17.50 8.41
CA VAL A 34 12.86 -16.46 9.08
C VAL A 34 13.24 -15.05 8.60
N ASN A 35 14.52 -14.76 8.49
CA ASN A 35 15.00 -13.44 8.02
C ASN A 35 14.61 -13.20 6.56
N LYS A 36 14.66 -14.22 5.72
CA LYS A 36 14.20 -14.16 4.32
C LYS A 36 12.71 -13.79 4.22
N TYR A 37 11.87 -14.44 5.00
CA TYR A 37 10.44 -14.13 5.02
C TYR A 37 10.14 -12.75 5.60
N LYS A 38 10.87 -12.33 6.62
CA LYS A 38 10.76 -10.98 7.17
C LYS A 38 11.09 -9.93 6.11
N ALA A 39 12.19 -10.10 5.39
CA ALA A 39 12.61 -9.15 4.35
C ALA A 39 11.56 -9.05 3.21
N ILE A 40 11.01 -10.19 2.76
CA ILE A 40 9.95 -10.21 1.74
C ILE A 40 8.68 -9.52 2.26
N ALA A 41 8.23 -9.87 3.47
CA ALA A 41 7.04 -9.28 4.06
C ALA A 41 7.18 -7.77 4.28
N ALA A 42 8.35 -7.34 4.75
CA ALA A 42 8.66 -5.92 4.95
C ALA A 42 8.69 -5.15 3.62
N GLY A 43 9.35 -5.71 2.59
CA GLY A 43 9.41 -5.11 1.26
C GLY A 43 8.04 -4.97 0.61
N LEU A 44 7.24 -6.02 0.63
CA LEU A 44 5.87 -6.01 0.09
C LEU A 44 4.96 -5.08 0.88
N GLY A 45 5.03 -5.10 2.21
CA GLY A 45 4.23 -4.21 3.07
C GLY A 45 4.55 -2.74 2.82
N PHE A 46 5.82 -2.40 2.73
CA PHE A 46 6.23 -1.03 2.41
C PHE A 46 5.86 -0.62 0.98
N ALA A 47 6.05 -1.50 0.00
CA ALA A 47 5.67 -1.23 -1.38
C ALA A 47 4.16 -0.96 -1.53
N LEU A 48 3.31 -1.72 -0.84
CA LEU A 48 1.86 -1.49 -0.82
C LEU A 48 1.51 -0.14 -0.16
N ALA A 49 2.12 0.17 0.98
CA ALA A 49 1.90 1.44 1.66
C ALA A 49 2.28 2.63 0.75
N ALA A 50 3.45 2.57 0.12
CA ALA A 50 3.91 3.60 -0.80
C ALA A 50 3.02 3.74 -2.03
N ALA A 51 2.61 2.62 -2.64
CA ALA A 51 1.75 2.63 -3.82
C ALA A 51 0.37 3.24 -3.52
N LEU A 52 -0.26 2.84 -2.42
CA LEU A 52 -1.57 3.37 -2.02
C LEU A 52 -1.48 4.84 -1.60
N ALA A 53 -0.41 5.24 -0.93
CA ALA A 53 -0.15 6.63 -0.60
C ALA A 53 0.02 7.49 -1.86
N ALA A 54 0.77 7.02 -2.87
CA ALA A 54 0.93 7.71 -4.13
C ALA A 54 -0.41 7.94 -4.85
N ILE A 55 -1.32 6.95 -4.83
CA ILE A 55 -2.68 7.10 -5.35
C ILE A 55 -3.46 8.15 -4.55
N GLY A 56 -3.35 8.12 -3.22
CA GLY A 56 -3.97 9.12 -2.34
C GLY A 56 -3.47 10.52 -2.63
N GLN A 57 -2.16 10.70 -2.71
CA GLN A 57 -1.51 11.97 -2.99
C GLN A 57 -1.90 12.53 -4.36
N SER A 58 -1.96 11.67 -5.39
CA SER A 58 -2.37 12.10 -6.73
C SER A 58 -3.80 12.65 -6.76
N ARG A 59 -4.71 12.04 -6.00
CA ARG A 59 -6.10 12.51 -5.87
C ARG A 59 -6.19 13.86 -5.15
N VAL A 60 -5.42 14.04 -4.09
CA VAL A 60 -5.34 15.32 -3.37
C VAL A 60 -4.83 16.42 -4.29
N ALA A 61 -3.77 16.15 -5.05
CA ALA A 61 -3.19 17.10 -5.99
C ALA A 61 -4.15 17.45 -7.13
N ALA A 62 -4.82 16.46 -7.71
CA ALA A 62 -5.81 16.67 -8.77
C ALA A 62 -7.00 17.51 -8.28
N ALA A 63 -7.55 17.20 -7.10
CA ALA A 63 -8.65 17.96 -6.52
C ALA A 63 -8.24 19.42 -6.21
N ALA A 64 -7.01 19.64 -5.74
CA ALA A 64 -6.48 20.97 -5.51
C ALA A 64 -6.33 21.76 -6.80
N ALA A 65 -5.80 21.15 -7.87
CA ALA A 65 -5.67 21.78 -9.18
C ALA A 65 -7.03 22.20 -9.76
N GLU A 66 -8.03 21.32 -9.68
CA GLU A 66 -9.40 21.63 -10.08
C GLU A 66 -10.00 22.76 -9.23
N GLY A 67 -9.77 22.75 -7.93
CA GLY A 67 -10.25 23.80 -7.01
C GLY A 67 -9.69 25.17 -7.37
N VAL A 68 -8.39 25.25 -7.67
CA VAL A 68 -7.75 26.52 -8.10
C VAL A 68 -8.28 26.96 -9.46
N ALA A 69 -8.48 26.02 -10.40
CA ALA A 69 -9.03 26.35 -11.71
C ALA A 69 -10.44 26.94 -11.63
N ARG A 70 -11.28 26.45 -10.70
CA ARG A 70 -12.64 26.97 -10.47
C ARG A 70 -12.67 28.27 -9.67
N ASN A 71 -11.72 28.46 -8.73
CA ASN A 71 -11.66 29.63 -7.90
C ASN A 71 -10.20 30.05 -7.67
N PRO A 72 -9.61 30.82 -8.62
CA PRO A 72 -8.22 31.29 -8.51
C PRO A 72 -7.96 32.12 -7.24
N GLY A 73 -8.97 32.86 -6.76
CA GLY A 73 -8.84 33.67 -5.54
C GLY A 73 -8.65 32.86 -4.26
N ALA A 74 -9.03 31.57 -4.26
CA ALA A 74 -8.83 30.65 -3.15
C ALA A 74 -7.52 29.85 -3.24
N GLY A 75 -6.69 30.10 -4.25
CA GLY A 75 -5.51 29.30 -4.57
C GLY A 75 -4.58 29.07 -3.39
N ALA A 76 -4.23 30.11 -2.65
CA ALA A 76 -3.33 30.02 -1.50
C ALA A 76 -3.90 29.11 -0.39
N ARG A 77 -5.21 29.19 -0.12
CA ARG A 77 -5.87 28.37 0.89
C ARG A 77 -5.96 26.90 0.44
N ILE A 78 -6.27 26.67 -0.83
CA ILE A 78 -6.32 25.33 -1.42
C ILE A 78 -4.94 24.68 -1.38
N GLN A 79 -3.88 25.44 -1.73
CA GLN A 79 -2.50 24.95 -1.65
C GLN A 79 -2.11 24.55 -0.23
N THR A 80 -2.47 25.32 0.77
CA THR A 80 -2.20 24.98 2.18
C THR A 80 -2.88 23.67 2.57
N LEU A 81 -4.17 23.50 2.24
CA LEU A 81 -4.91 22.28 2.53
C LEU A 81 -4.35 21.08 1.77
N MET A 82 -3.94 21.26 0.52
CA MET A 82 -3.27 20.24 -0.28
C MET A 82 -1.97 19.78 0.39
N ILE A 83 -1.10 20.71 0.77
CA ILE A 83 0.18 20.37 1.43
C ILE A 83 -0.07 19.60 2.73
N LEU A 84 -1.01 20.04 3.55
CA LEU A 84 -1.38 19.33 4.78
C LEU A 84 -1.85 17.89 4.48
N GLY A 85 -2.71 17.71 3.49
CA GLY A 85 -3.17 16.38 3.08
C GLY A 85 -2.03 15.48 2.61
N LEU A 86 -1.11 16.01 1.79
CA LEU A 86 0.07 15.28 1.31
C LEU A 86 0.99 14.88 2.47
N VAL A 87 1.25 15.81 3.41
CA VAL A 87 2.11 15.55 4.57
C VAL A 87 1.53 14.45 5.47
N PHE A 88 0.22 14.45 5.74
CA PHE A 88 -0.40 13.40 6.55
C PHE A 88 -0.33 12.03 5.87
N ILE A 89 -0.55 11.96 4.56
CA ILE A 89 -0.41 10.72 3.80
C ILE A 89 1.04 10.22 3.86
N GLU A 90 2.01 11.11 3.64
CA GLU A 90 3.44 10.79 3.72
C GLU A 90 3.86 10.30 5.12
N THR A 91 3.31 10.91 6.16
CA THR A 91 3.58 10.51 7.55
C THR A 91 3.16 9.06 7.81
N LEU A 92 2.03 8.60 7.25
CA LEU A 92 1.61 7.21 7.36
C LEU A 92 2.61 6.24 6.68
N VAL A 93 3.17 6.64 5.54
CA VAL A 93 4.22 5.86 4.86
C VAL A 93 5.49 5.79 5.70
N LEU A 94 5.90 6.92 6.29
CA LEU A 94 7.07 6.98 7.16
C LEU A 94 6.89 6.12 8.42
N PHE A 95 5.71 6.10 9.04
CA PHE A 95 5.42 5.19 10.14
C PHE A 95 5.52 3.73 9.71
N THR A 96 5.01 3.39 8.53
CA THR A 96 5.16 2.04 7.98
C THR A 96 6.64 1.69 7.78
N LEU A 97 7.43 2.62 7.26
CA LEU A 97 8.88 2.44 7.09
C LEU A 97 9.57 2.17 8.43
N VAL A 98 9.26 2.95 9.47
CA VAL A 98 9.81 2.75 10.82
C VAL A 98 9.45 1.37 11.36
N ILE A 99 8.20 0.92 11.20
CA ILE A 99 7.75 -0.41 11.64
C ILE A 99 8.53 -1.51 10.90
N VAL A 100 8.72 -1.35 9.58
CA VAL A 100 9.49 -2.28 8.75
C VAL A 100 10.92 -2.40 9.26
N PHE A 101 11.61 -1.29 9.49
CA PHE A 101 12.99 -1.32 10.02
C PHE A 101 13.08 -1.86 11.45
N ALA A 102 12.08 -1.60 12.29
CA ALA A 102 12.06 -2.10 13.67
C ALA A 102 11.82 -3.62 13.76
N LYS A 103 11.33 -4.25 12.69
CA LYS A 103 11.01 -5.69 12.66
C LYS A 103 12.00 -6.54 11.85
N LEU A 104 12.86 -5.93 11.05
CA LEU A 104 13.95 -6.59 10.37
C LEU A 104 15.12 -6.82 11.33
#